data_5510580f0ea8c8b3bf431e79f9fd6902
#
_entry.id   5510580f0ea8c8b3bf431e79f9fd6902
#
_cell.length_a   1.000
_cell.length_b   1.000
_cell.length_c   1.000
_cell.angle_alpha   90.00
_cell.angle_beta   90.00
_cell.angle_gamma   90.00
#
_symmetry.space_group_name_H-M   'P 1'
#
loop_
_entity.id
_entity.type
_entity.pdbx_description
1 polymer ?
#
loop_
_entity_poly.entity_id
_entity_poly.type
_entity_poly.pdbx_seq_one_letter_code
_entity_poly.pdbx_strand_id
1 'polypeptide(L)'
;MFRKLILLAIVIFIANSFYSRDHGGTTKAASSAPSSKHSTGSVSAPVVAPPRWRYVNPTDAISGKSYRLAQVKSVNSLALDYPYRGANFGTLSVRQHPQFGLDVIVSVEKGQILCPGDDYWTCVFMIRFDEGEPERFTAKKAADGSSTVVFAAYPKWALQKLRAAKKITVQLLMYQSGNQVLTFEVEEPLDW
;
A
#
# COMPACT_ATOMS: atom_id res chain seq x y z
N MET A 1 -49.92 14.32 -8.85
CA MET A 1 -50.84 13.45 -8.06
C MET A 1 -50.13 12.13 -7.76
N PHE A 2 -50.27 11.65 -6.52
CA PHE A 2 -49.70 10.46 -5.87
C PHE A 2 -48.22 10.64 -5.41
N ARG A 3 -47.91 11.01 -4.22
CA ARG A 3 -48.13 10.56 -2.81
C ARG A 3 -48.05 9.04 -2.62
N LYS A 4 -47.01 8.58 -1.91
CA LYS A 4 -46.97 7.52 -0.89
C LYS A 4 -45.55 6.92 -0.85
N LEU A 5 -44.96 6.49 0.21
CA LEU A 5 -45.18 6.51 1.66
C LEU A 5 -43.84 6.09 2.31
N ILE A 6 -43.55 6.68 3.42
CA ILE A 6 -42.46 6.41 4.36
C ILE A 6 -42.65 5.01 4.95
N LEU A 7 -41.60 4.24 5.08
CA LEU A 7 -41.52 3.18 6.08
C LEU A 7 -40.22 3.23 6.81
N LEU A 8 -40.31 3.70 8.02
CA LEU A 8 -39.35 3.72 9.10
C LEU A 8 -39.24 2.28 9.65
N ALA A 9 -38.09 1.71 9.68
CA ALA A 9 -37.81 0.49 10.47
C ALA A 9 -36.72 0.77 11.48
N ILE A 10 -37.17 0.99 12.69
CA ILE A 10 -36.40 0.99 13.94
C ILE A 10 -36.05 -0.46 14.25
N VAL A 11 -34.79 -0.80 14.40
CA VAL A 11 -34.39 -2.05 15.03
C VAL A 11 -33.49 -1.75 16.24
N ILE A 12 -34.00 -2.26 17.31
CA ILE A 12 -33.71 -2.14 18.72
C ILE A 12 -32.34 -2.75 19.07
N PHE A 13 -31.60 -2.01 19.87
CA PHE A 13 -30.47 -2.48 20.67
C PHE A 13 -30.92 -3.56 21.67
N ILE A 14 -30.19 -4.66 21.73
CA ILE A 14 -30.19 -5.52 22.91
C ILE A 14 -28.77 -5.61 23.42
N ALA A 15 -28.55 -4.94 24.53
CA ALA A 15 -27.42 -5.11 25.41
C ALA A 15 -27.55 -6.46 26.14
N ASN A 16 -26.50 -7.21 26.23
CA ASN A 16 -26.43 -8.28 27.19
C ASN A 16 -25.17 -8.17 28.04
N SER A 17 -25.45 -7.92 29.32
CA SER A 17 -24.50 -7.69 30.40
C SER A 17 -24.06 -9.01 31.03
N PHE A 18 -22.84 -9.02 31.50
CA PHE A 18 -22.29 -9.67 32.70
C PHE A 18 -22.46 -11.17 32.93
N TYR A 19 -21.35 -11.85 33.05
CA TYR A 19 -21.16 -12.82 34.11
C TYR A 19 -19.70 -12.81 34.61
N SER A 20 -19.50 -12.18 35.79
CA SER A 20 -18.32 -12.38 36.66
C SER A 20 -18.47 -13.70 37.41
N ARG A 21 -17.42 -14.44 37.51
CA ARG A 21 -17.30 -15.49 38.55
C ARG A 21 -15.90 -15.51 39.14
N ASP A 22 -15.81 -14.90 40.32
CA ASP A 22 -14.75 -15.10 41.31
C ASP A 22 -14.72 -16.56 41.77
N HIS A 23 -13.55 -17.13 41.88
CA HIS A 23 -13.25 -18.15 42.86
C HIS A 23 -11.82 -17.95 43.36
N GLY A 24 -11.73 -17.54 44.60
CA GLY A 24 -10.50 -17.45 45.36
C GLY A 24 -9.93 -18.84 45.75
N GLY A 25 -8.67 -18.85 46.00
CA GLY A 25 -7.92 -20.02 46.52
C GLY A 25 -6.49 -19.63 46.86
N THR A 26 -6.28 -19.26 48.12
CA THR A 26 -5.00 -19.03 48.79
C THR A 26 -4.20 -20.32 48.90
N THR A 27 -2.92 -20.31 48.57
CA THR A 27 -1.88 -21.01 49.35
C THR A 27 -0.48 -20.40 49.11
N LYS A 28 0.17 -20.15 50.19
CA LYS A 28 1.46 -19.56 50.46
C LYS A 28 2.54 -20.64 50.42
N ALA A 29 3.60 -20.44 49.65
CA ALA A 29 4.91 -21.02 49.96
C ALA A 29 6.04 -20.15 49.40
N ALA A 30 6.89 -19.73 50.31
CA ALA A 30 8.12 -19.02 50.04
C ALA A 30 9.21 -20.01 49.60
N SER A 31 10.02 -19.67 48.61
CA SER A 31 11.36 -20.21 48.47
C SER A 31 12.26 -19.22 47.73
N SER A 32 13.36 -18.99 48.36
CA SER A 32 14.51 -18.14 48.09
C SER A 32 15.06 -18.13 46.66
N ALA A 33 15.48 -16.92 46.22
CA ALA A 33 16.26 -16.63 45.02
C ALA A 33 17.68 -17.23 45.02
N PRO A 34 18.26 -17.34 43.80
CA PRO A 34 19.55 -16.73 43.61
C PRO A 34 19.53 -15.68 42.49
N SER A 35 20.12 -14.55 42.80
CA SER A 35 20.37 -13.42 41.94
C SER A 35 21.34 -13.81 40.82
N SER A 36 20.86 -14.02 39.62
CA SER A 36 21.69 -14.04 38.43
C SER A 36 21.66 -12.67 37.75
N LYS A 37 22.79 -11.99 37.78
CA LYS A 37 23.05 -10.76 37.04
C LYS A 37 22.88 -11.06 35.54
N HIS A 38 21.72 -10.73 34.99
CA HIS A 38 21.53 -10.69 33.54
C HIS A 38 22.16 -9.39 33.04
N SER A 39 23.32 -9.55 32.41
CA SER A 39 23.90 -8.53 31.54
C SER A 39 22.94 -8.34 30.35
N THR A 40 22.20 -7.25 30.37
CA THR A 40 21.35 -6.82 29.25
C THR A 40 22.28 -6.32 28.13
N GLY A 41 22.78 -7.24 27.32
CA GLY A 41 23.34 -6.88 26.02
C GLY A 41 22.20 -6.31 25.16
N SER A 42 22.21 -5.01 24.96
CA SER A 42 21.35 -4.34 23.98
C SER A 42 21.73 -4.87 22.60
N VAL A 43 20.99 -5.85 22.12
CA VAL A 43 21.06 -6.27 20.71
C VAL A 43 20.36 -5.17 19.91
N SER A 44 21.15 -4.24 19.37
CA SER A 44 20.64 -3.29 18.39
C SER A 44 20.05 -4.11 17.23
N ALA A 45 18.74 -3.95 17.00
CA ALA A 45 18.12 -4.50 15.80
C ALA A 45 18.91 -4.01 14.56
N PRO A 46 19.14 -4.86 13.55
CA PRO A 46 19.82 -4.42 12.34
C PRO A 46 19.08 -3.24 11.74
N VAL A 47 19.76 -2.10 11.61
CA VAL A 47 19.25 -0.93 10.89
C VAL A 47 19.18 -1.34 9.42
N VAL A 48 17.96 -1.68 8.97
CA VAL A 48 17.72 -1.93 7.55
C VAL A 48 17.80 -0.57 6.87
N ALA A 49 18.78 -0.40 5.98
CA ALA A 49 18.89 0.81 5.18
C ALA A 49 17.60 1.05 4.38
N PRO A 50 17.13 2.29 4.25
CA PRO A 50 15.94 2.59 3.48
C PRO A 50 16.10 2.14 2.03
N PRO A 51 15.01 1.72 1.36
CA PRO A 51 15.06 1.31 -0.03
C PRO A 51 15.62 2.41 -0.93
N ARG A 52 16.32 2.00 -1.99
CA ARG A 52 16.85 2.91 -3.02
C ARG A 52 16.14 2.65 -4.33
N TRP A 53 16.04 3.68 -5.16
CA TRP A 53 15.64 3.50 -6.54
C TRP A 53 16.63 2.58 -7.27
N ARG A 54 16.08 1.53 -7.86
CA ARG A 54 16.85 0.62 -8.72
C ARG A 54 16.70 1.07 -10.17
N TYR A 55 17.81 1.45 -10.79
CA TYR A 55 17.85 1.88 -12.19
C TYR A 55 18.33 0.74 -13.07
N VAL A 56 17.61 0.49 -14.15
CA VAL A 56 17.95 -0.53 -15.14
C VAL A 56 17.59 -0.04 -16.55
N ASN A 57 18.27 -0.59 -17.55
CA ASN A 57 18.00 -0.33 -18.97
C ASN A 57 17.67 -1.64 -19.67
N PRO A 58 16.46 -2.17 -19.48
CA PRO A 58 16.06 -3.41 -20.16
C PRO A 58 15.96 -3.21 -21.65
N THR A 59 16.08 -4.32 -22.40
CA THR A 59 15.82 -4.35 -23.83
C THR A 59 14.47 -5.00 -24.06
N ASP A 60 13.61 -4.33 -24.82
CA ASP A 60 12.34 -4.88 -25.26
C ASP A 60 12.58 -6.04 -26.23
N ALA A 61 12.06 -7.22 -25.89
CA ALA A 61 12.36 -8.45 -26.62
C ALA A 61 11.78 -8.47 -28.06
N ILE A 62 10.75 -7.67 -28.33
CA ILE A 62 10.09 -7.62 -29.63
C ILE A 62 10.76 -6.58 -30.53
N SER A 63 10.96 -5.38 -30.02
CA SER A 63 11.52 -4.27 -30.83
C SER A 63 13.05 -4.24 -30.82
N GLY A 64 13.72 -4.94 -29.91
CA GLY A 64 15.16 -4.88 -29.69
C GLY A 64 15.65 -3.55 -29.12
N LYS A 65 14.75 -2.64 -28.75
CA LYS A 65 15.10 -1.29 -28.26
C LYS A 65 15.22 -1.29 -26.73
N SER A 66 16.26 -0.66 -26.21
CA SER A 66 16.42 -0.46 -24.77
C SER A 66 15.54 0.70 -24.28
N TYR A 67 15.08 0.60 -23.03
CA TYR A 67 14.33 1.65 -22.34
C TYR A 67 14.87 1.87 -20.93
N ARG A 68 14.64 3.06 -20.39
CA ARG A 68 15.02 3.37 -19.00
C ARG A 68 13.90 2.95 -18.04
N LEU A 69 14.29 2.38 -16.93
CA LEU A 69 13.36 1.98 -15.86
C LEU A 69 13.99 2.24 -14.51
N ALA A 70 13.28 2.99 -13.65
CA ALA A 70 13.58 3.12 -12.23
C ALA A 70 12.45 2.49 -11.43
N GLN A 71 12.78 1.74 -10.38
CA GLN A 71 11.81 1.02 -9.56
C GLN A 71 12.17 1.11 -8.08
N VAL A 72 11.14 1.20 -7.24
CA VAL A 72 11.27 1.04 -5.79
C VAL A 72 10.13 0.17 -5.27
N LYS A 73 10.46 -0.73 -4.33
CA LYS A 73 9.49 -1.60 -3.65
C LYS A 73 8.94 -0.90 -2.42
N SER A 74 7.66 -1.12 -2.10
CA SER A 74 7.06 -0.59 -0.87
C SER A 74 7.73 -1.15 0.37
N VAL A 75 7.79 -0.34 1.43
CA VAL A 75 8.34 -0.76 2.74
C VAL A 75 7.36 -1.62 3.52
N ASN A 76 6.08 -1.53 3.21
CA ASN A 76 5.02 -2.32 3.82
C ASN A 76 4.38 -3.29 2.81
N SER A 77 3.80 -4.35 3.34
CA SER A 77 2.98 -5.31 2.61
C SER A 77 1.51 -4.97 2.75
N LEU A 78 0.73 -5.20 1.70
CA LEU A 78 -0.73 -5.11 1.76
C LEU A 78 -1.30 -6.31 2.55
N ALA A 79 -2.34 -6.04 3.34
CA ALA A 79 -3.12 -7.06 4.05
C ALA A 79 -4.35 -7.42 3.21
N LEU A 80 -4.21 -8.40 2.32
CA LEU A 80 -5.31 -8.85 1.46
C LEU A 80 -5.96 -10.13 1.99
N ASP A 81 -7.27 -10.24 1.75
CA ASP A 81 -8.04 -11.44 2.04
C ASP A 81 -7.82 -12.55 1.01
N TYR A 82 -8.42 -13.72 1.29
CA TYR A 82 -8.39 -14.85 0.34
C TYR A 82 -8.93 -14.41 -1.04
N PRO A 83 -8.32 -14.81 -2.15
CA PRO A 83 -7.22 -15.77 -2.30
C PRO A 83 -5.82 -15.16 -2.23
N TYR A 84 -5.67 -13.87 -1.95
CA TYR A 84 -4.43 -13.09 -2.08
C TYR A 84 -3.65 -12.94 -0.77
N ARG A 85 -3.92 -13.78 0.22
CA ARG A 85 -3.25 -13.74 1.54
C ARG A 85 -1.73 -13.86 1.47
N GLY A 86 -1.07 -13.42 2.53
CA GLY A 86 0.39 -13.43 2.70
C GLY A 86 1.03 -12.13 2.22
N ALA A 87 2.36 -12.09 2.24
CA ALA A 87 3.10 -10.90 1.83
C ALA A 87 2.76 -10.50 0.39
N ASN A 88 2.47 -9.21 0.20
CA ASN A 88 2.07 -8.63 -1.07
C ASN A 88 2.55 -7.18 -1.13
N PHE A 89 3.68 -6.96 -1.74
CA PHE A 89 4.29 -5.65 -1.82
C PHE A 89 3.88 -4.94 -3.12
N GLY A 90 3.94 -3.61 -3.04
CA GLY A 90 3.81 -2.78 -4.23
C GLY A 90 5.15 -2.43 -4.84
N THR A 91 5.13 -2.06 -6.11
CA THR A 91 6.27 -1.47 -6.82
C THR A 91 5.82 -0.17 -7.47
N LEU A 92 6.57 0.90 -7.22
CA LEU A 92 6.45 2.17 -7.92
C LEU A 92 7.56 2.22 -8.98
N SER A 93 7.18 2.48 -10.23
CA SER A 93 8.10 2.48 -11.36
C SER A 93 7.99 3.75 -12.18
N VAL A 94 9.11 4.22 -12.69
CA VAL A 94 9.18 5.23 -13.75
C VAL A 94 9.85 4.60 -14.97
N ARG A 95 9.18 4.67 -16.11
CA ARG A 95 9.64 4.06 -17.37
C ARG A 95 9.68 5.11 -18.47
N GLN A 96 10.77 5.16 -19.21
CA GLN A 96 10.88 5.89 -20.48
C GLN A 96 11.08 4.88 -21.59
N HIS A 97 10.01 4.61 -22.34
CA HIS A 97 10.02 3.63 -23.42
C HIS A 97 10.03 4.33 -24.78
N PRO A 98 10.82 3.86 -25.79
CA PRO A 98 10.89 4.48 -27.11
C PRO A 98 9.55 4.53 -27.86
N GLN A 99 8.67 3.55 -27.61
CA GLN A 99 7.36 3.44 -28.26
C GLN A 99 6.24 4.05 -27.42
N PHE A 100 6.26 3.85 -26.09
CA PHE A 100 5.15 4.22 -25.21
C PHE A 100 5.38 5.54 -24.48
N GLY A 101 6.60 6.09 -24.55
CA GLY A 101 6.94 7.35 -23.87
C GLY A 101 7.20 7.19 -22.38
N LEU A 102 6.87 8.23 -21.64
CA LEU A 102 7.02 8.28 -20.18
C LEU A 102 5.81 7.68 -19.50
N ASP A 103 6.05 6.75 -18.58
CA ASP A 103 5.06 6.19 -17.67
C ASP A 103 5.50 6.31 -16.22
N VAL A 104 4.56 6.55 -15.33
CA VAL A 104 4.69 6.31 -13.89
C VAL A 104 3.64 5.26 -13.53
N ILE A 105 4.09 4.18 -12.90
CA ILE A 105 3.34 2.93 -12.76
C ILE A 105 3.32 2.53 -11.30
N VAL A 106 2.14 2.20 -10.78
CA VAL A 106 1.97 1.53 -9.48
C VAL A 106 1.49 0.11 -9.74
N SER A 107 2.17 -0.87 -9.17
CA SER A 107 1.80 -2.27 -9.30
C SER A 107 1.85 -2.98 -7.96
N VAL A 108 1.11 -4.09 -7.85
CA VAL A 108 1.09 -5.00 -6.71
C VAL A 108 1.42 -6.41 -7.16
N GLU A 109 2.02 -7.23 -6.29
CA GLU A 109 2.41 -8.60 -6.62
C GLU A 109 1.18 -9.51 -6.86
N LYS A 110 0.07 -9.25 -6.14
CA LYS A 110 -1.19 -10.01 -6.25
C LYS A 110 -2.37 -9.11 -5.92
N GLY A 111 -3.57 -9.59 -6.27
CA GLY A 111 -4.81 -8.89 -6.01
C GLY A 111 -5.38 -8.21 -7.22
N GLN A 112 -6.44 -7.46 -7.02
CA GLN A 112 -7.11 -6.71 -8.06
C GLN A 112 -7.31 -5.27 -7.60
N ILE A 113 -6.66 -4.35 -8.28
CA ILE A 113 -6.86 -2.92 -8.07
C ILE A 113 -8.18 -2.54 -8.72
N LEU A 114 -9.14 -2.09 -7.91
CA LEU A 114 -10.37 -1.52 -8.41
C LEU A 114 -10.15 -0.07 -8.82
N CYS A 115 -10.81 0.33 -9.88
CA CYS A 115 -10.70 1.68 -10.44
C CYS A 115 -12.01 2.45 -10.20
N PRO A 116 -12.15 3.15 -9.07
CA PRO A 116 -13.27 4.02 -8.83
C PRO A 116 -13.08 5.31 -9.63
N GLY A 117 -13.62 5.36 -10.82
CA GLY A 117 -13.58 6.52 -11.72
C GLY A 117 -14.92 6.70 -12.41
N ASP A 118 -15.10 7.85 -13.06
CA ASP A 118 -16.32 8.20 -13.77
C ASP A 118 -16.49 7.42 -15.09
N ASP A 119 -15.43 6.77 -15.54
CA ASP A 119 -15.42 5.90 -16.70
C ASP A 119 -14.69 4.59 -16.43
N TYR A 120 -14.86 3.61 -17.33
CA TYR A 120 -14.27 2.28 -17.18
C TYR A 120 -12.73 2.27 -17.15
N TRP A 121 -12.10 3.26 -17.75
CA TRP A 121 -10.64 3.27 -17.95
C TRP A 121 -9.90 4.12 -16.93
N THR A 122 -10.58 5.01 -16.23
CA THR A 122 -9.98 5.97 -15.31
C THR A 122 -10.12 5.51 -13.87
N CYS A 123 -9.02 5.55 -13.15
CA CYS A 123 -8.93 5.24 -11.72
C CYS A 123 -8.58 6.51 -10.96
N VAL A 124 -9.22 6.72 -9.82
CA VAL A 124 -8.88 7.84 -8.94
C VAL A 124 -8.48 7.30 -7.58
N PHE A 125 -7.25 7.58 -7.20
CA PHE A 125 -6.66 7.21 -5.91
C PHE A 125 -6.25 8.46 -5.13
N MET A 126 -5.84 8.26 -3.88
CA MET A 126 -5.18 9.29 -3.10
C MET A 126 -3.69 9.00 -3.05
N ILE A 127 -2.88 10.02 -3.25
CA ILE A 127 -1.42 9.97 -3.12
C ILE A 127 -0.96 11.10 -2.21
N ARG A 128 0.06 10.83 -1.41
CA ARG A 128 0.72 11.84 -0.59
C ARG A 128 2.23 11.75 -0.78
N PHE A 129 2.86 12.90 -0.89
CA PHE A 129 4.31 13.04 -1.00
C PHE A 129 4.85 13.65 0.28
N ASP A 130 5.81 12.99 0.91
CA ASP A 130 6.39 13.34 2.21
C ASP A 130 5.30 13.63 3.26
N GLU A 131 5.37 14.72 3.97
CA GLU A 131 4.38 15.16 4.95
C GLU A 131 3.35 16.16 4.36
N GLY A 132 3.26 16.23 3.03
CA GLY A 132 2.29 17.08 2.33
C GLY A 132 0.85 16.58 2.47
N GLU A 133 -0.10 17.37 1.97
CA GLU A 133 -1.51 16.99 1.93
C GLU A 133 -1.77 15.88 0.89
N PRO A 134 -2.75 15.01 1.14
CA PRO A 134 -3.17 14.01 0.17
C PRO A 134 -3.74 14.66 -1.09
N GLU A 135 -3.25 14.24 -2.24
CA GLU A 135 -3.67 14.72 -3.56
C GLU A 135 -4.40 13.62 -4.33
N ARG A 136 -5.28 14.01 -5.26
CA ARG A 136 -5.92 13.05 -6.19
C ARG A 136 -4.89 12.57 -7.22
N PHE A 137 -4.76 11.26 -7.32
CA PHE A 137 -3.93 10.61 -8.32
C PHE A 137 -4.84 9.94 -9.36
N THR A 138 -4.91 10.53 -10.53
CA THR A 138 -5.64 9.96 -11.66
C THR A 138 -4.76 8.96 -12.39
N ALA A 139 -5.25 7.77 -12.58
CA ALA A 139 -4.55 6.69 -13.25
C ALA A 139 -5.43 6.05 -14.33
N LYS A 140 -4.81 5.22 -15.17
CA LYS A 140 -5.46 4.41 -16.20
C LYS A 140 -5.18 2.94 -15.95
N LYS A 141 -6.13 2.09 -16.29
CA LYS A 141 -5.94 0.63 -16.33
C LYS A 141 -4.90 0.24 -17.39
N ALA A 142 -4.30 -0.91 -17.21
CA ALA A 142 -3.46 -1.52 -18.22
C ALA A 142 -4.29 -1.91 -19.46
N ALA A 143 -3.75 -1.67 -20.65
CA ALA A 143 -4.43 -1.99 -21.91
C ALA A 143 -4.60 -3.50 -22.15
N ASP A 144 -3.78 -4.33 -21.50
CA ASP A 144 -3.85 -5.79 -21.52
C ASP A 144 -4.89 -6.38 -20.55
N GLY A 145 -5.62 -5.52 -19.82
CA GLY A 145 -6.60 -5.93 -18.83
C GLY A 145 -6.02 -6.37 -17.49
N SER A 146 -4.72 -6.23 -17.26
CA SER A 146 -4.10 -6.54 -15.96
C SER A 146 -4.75 -5.72 -14.85
N SER A 147 -5.17 -6.40 -13.80
CA SER A 147 -5.76 -5.78 -12.60
C SER A 147 -4.75 -5.47 -11.50
N THR A 148 -3.50 -5.86 -11.67
CA THR A 148 -2.43 -5.64 -10.68
C THR A 148 -1.60 -4.40 -10.94
N VAL A 149 -1.91 -3.63 -11.98
CA VAL A 149 -1.11 -2.47 -12.40
C VAL A 149 -1.99 -1.32 -12.87
N VAL A 150 -1.56 -0.11 -12.52
CA VAL A 150 -2.17 1.15 -12.99
C VAL A 150 -1.10 2.13 -13.42
N PHE A 151 -1.41 2.94 -14.41
CA PHE A 151 -0.53 3.93 -15.02
C PHE A 151 -1.01 5.33 -14.69
N ALA A 152 -0.12 6.23 -14.25
CA ALA A 152 -0.48 7.63 -14.05
C ALA A 152 -1.05 8.25 -15.34
N ALA A 153 -2.22 8.87 -15.25
CA ALA A 153 -2.81 9.59 -16.37
C ALA A 153 -1.97 10.83 -16.77
N TYR A 154 -1.27 11.41 -15.77
CA TYR A 154 -0.41 12.58 -15.93
C TYR A 154 1.03 12.25 -15.51
N PRO A 155 1.79 11.46 -16.30
CA PRO A 155 3.10 10.95 -15.89
C PRO A 155 4.14 12.04 -15.69
N LYS A 156 4.07 13.16 -16.41
CA LYS A 156 5.00 14.30 -16.22
C LYS A 156 4.82 14.98 -14.87
N TRP A 157 3.58 15.14 -14.42
CA TRP A 157 3.26 15.68 -13.10
C TRP A 157 3.76 14.72 -12.00
N ALA A 158 3.45 13.43 -12.13
CA ALA A 158 3.90 12.43 -11.17
C ALA A 158 5.44 12.37 -11.09
N LEU A 159 6.13 12.38 -12.22
CA LEU A 159 7.59 12.44 -12.29
C LEU A 159 8.17 13.66 -11.55
N GLN A 160 7.58 14.84 -11.75
CA GLN A 160 8.03 16.07 -11.07
C GLN A 160 7.93 15.92 -9.53
N LYS A 161 6.84 15.35 -9.03
CA LYS A 161 6.66 15.09 -7.59
C LYS A 161 7.66 14.06 -7.06
N LEU A 162 7.88 12.96 -7.80
CA LEU A 162 8.82 11.91 -7.41
C LEU A 162 10.29 12.39 -7.34
N ARG A 163 10.67 13.36 -8.15
CA ARG A 163 12.01 13.98 -8.09
C ARG A 163 12.26 14.82 -6.83
N ALA A 164 11.23 15.16 -6.09
CA ALA A 164 11.33 15.96 -4.87
C ALA A 164 11.08 15.15 -3.60
N ALA A 165 10.34 14.03 -3.70
CA ALA A 165 9.86 13.27 -2.56
C ALA A 165 10.80 12.14 -2.15
N LYS A 166 10.91 11.92 -0.84
CA LYS A 166 11.56 10.75 -0.24
C LYS A 166 10.57 9.72 0.31
N LYS A 167 9.32 10.13 0.53
CA LYS A 167 8.23 9.25 0.97
C LYS A 167 7.01 9.45 0.10
N ILE A 168 6.52 8.37 -0.48
CA ILE A 168 5.33 8.37 -1.31
C ILE A 168 4.34 7.38 -0.70
N THR A 169 3.14 7.86 -0.37
CA THR A 169 2.06 7.04 0.17
C THR A 169 0.92 7.00 -0.83
N VAL A 170 0.53 5.80 -1.28
CA VAL A 170 -0.54 5.60 -2.26
C VAL A 170 -1.63 4.77 -1.62
N GLN A 171 -2.86 5.28 -1.62
CA GLN A 171 -4.04 4.52 -1.21
C GLN A 171 -4.69 3.93 -2.46
N LEU A 172 -4.84 2.61 -2.48
CA LEU A 172 -5.47 1.84 -3.55
C LEU A 172 -6.76 1.20 -3.02
N LEU A 173 -7.80 1.15 -3.84
CA LEU A 173 -8.98 0.33 -3.56
C LEU A 173 -8.75 -1.08 -4.11
N MET A 174 -8.70 -2.08 -3.21
CA MET A 174 -8.46 -3.48 -3.56
C MET A 174 -9.75 -4.29 -3.48
N TYR A 175 -9.95 -5.18 -4.45
CA TYR A 175 -11.11 -6.07 -4.47
C TYR A 175 -11.19 -6.92 -3.20
N GLN A 176 -12.34 -6.95 -2.55
CA GLN A 176 -12.66 -7.63 -1.29
C GLN A 176 -11.83 -7.21 -0.06
N SER A 177 -10.87 -6.30 -0.21
CA SER A 177 -9.98 -5.88 0.89
C SER A 177 -10.06 -4.37 1.17
N GLY A 178 -10.95 -3.64 0.47
CA GLY A 178 -11.17 -2.21 0.68
C GLY A 178 -9.95 -1.34 0.38
N ASN A 179 -9.88 -0.20 1.05
CA ASN A 179 -8.75 0.71 0.89
C ASN A 179 -7.50 0.15 1.56
N GLN A 180 -6.44 0.02 0.77
CA GLN A 180 -5.12 -0.44 1.19
C GLN A 180 -4.09 0.65 0.90
N VAL A 181 -3.05 0.71 1.73
CA VAL A 181 -2.02 1.76 1.64
C VAL A 181 -0.66 1.13 1.36
N LEU A 182 0.00 1.62 0.32
CA LEU A 182 1.40 1.36 0.01
C LEU A 182 2.25 2.57 0.40
N THR A 183 3.37 2.33 1.08
CA THR A 183 4.35 3.35 1.41
C THR A 183 5.67 2.99 0.73
N PHE A 184 6.20 3.93 -0.03
CA PHE A 184 7.51 3.86 -0.66
C PHE A 184 8.39 4.91 0.02
N GLU A 185 9.46 4.48 0.66
CA GLU A 185 10.45 5.35 1.28
C GLU A 185 11.78 5.16 0.57
N VAL A 186 12.49 6.23 0.32
CA VAL A 186 13.78 6.20 -0.39
C VAL A 186 14.79 7.08 0.34
N GLU A 187 16.04 6.66 0.32
CA GLU A 187 17.14 7.43 0.89
C GLU A 187 17.35 8.75 0.12
N GLU A 188 17.29 8.67 -1.20
CA GLU A 188 17.40 9.82 -2.11
C GLU A 188 16.20 9.90 -3.05
N PRO A 189 15.70 11.09 -3.37
CA PRO A 189 14.67 11.26 -4.39
C PRO A 189 15.08 10.67 -5.74
N LEU A 190 14.10 10.48 -6.63
CA LEU A 190 14.31 9.94 -7.96
C LEU A 190 15.28 10.81 -8.78
N ASP A 191 16.39 10.25 -9.20
CA ASP A 191 17.31 10.82 -10.20
C ASP A 191 16.92 10.37 -11.62
N TRP A 192 16.18 11.26 -12.36
CA TRP A 192 15.58 10.89 -13.65
C TRP A 192 15.71 11.95 -14.72
#